data_a23f8252ddc44a60619c1cc78cbd453d
#
_entry.id   a23f8252ddc44a60619c1cc78cbd453d
#
_cell.length_a   1.000
_cell.length_b   1.000
_cell.length_c   1.000
_cell.angle_alpha   90.00
_cell.angle_beta   90.00
_cell.angle_gamma   90.00
#
_symmetry.space_group_name_H-M   'P 1'
#
loop_
_entity.id
_entity.type
_entity.pdbx_description
1 polymer ?
#
loop_
_entity_poly.entity_id
_entity_poly.type
_entity_poly.pdbx_seq_one_letter_code
_entity_poly.pdbx_strand_id
1 'polypeptide(L)'
;PEIEIAPQTNIKELVAQLPIAAQVLTAFGLGCSGCGVSKYENVEQGAKAHGLRVEPIVDALKEARRSGSVPKIAEESRRPAARAPGAFSGRTKFAHTIPIMSGKGGVGKSLVTALLAVGLRRKNYRVGIIDADITGPSIPRLFGLHRPMLIEADPVKTTPQGQPQPLMHPAVTRSAIEVVSANLFIGQEDKAMIWRGPIVASVIRQFYEQVLWSELDFLLVDLPPGTSDAPLTVLQSLNIDGVVLVTMPQALATMIVRKAANLIHQLKKPVLGVVENMSYFVTPDTGKQYDIFGPSYAQQVAELAQAPVFARIPIDPVKLLLADEGRIEELDDPICDLLADSLLSAIAAHPKPKETISIV
;
A
#
# COMPACT_ATOMS: atom_id res chain seq x y z
N PRO A 1 -9.79 -33.77 -27.78
CA PRO A 1 -9.22 -34.12 -26.47
C PRO A 1 -9.60 -33.03 -25.46
N GLU A 2 -10.21 -33.45 -24.33
CA GLU A 2 -10.50 -32.52 -23.22
C GLU A 2 -9.20 -31.98 -22.62
N ILE A 3 -9.18 -30.67 -22.32
CA ILE A 3 -8.02 -30.07 -21.69
C ILE A 3 -7.83 -30.62 -20.28
N GLU A 4 -6.62 -31.05 -19.96
CA GLU A 4 -6.27 -31.43 -18.60
C GLU A 4 -6.14 -30.20 -17.72
N ILE A 5 -6.80 -30.19 -16.53
CA ILE A 5 -6.69 -29.10 -15.56
C ILE A 5 -5.55 -29.42 -14.60
N ALA A 6 -4.40 -28.83 -14.85
CA ALA A 6 -3.16 -28.97 -14.09
C ALA A 6 -2.49 -27.62 -13.86
N PRO A 7 -1.53 -27.49 -12.93
CA PRO A 7 -0.79 -26.24 -12.70
C PRO A 7 -0.17 -25.63 -13.96
N GLN A 8 0.29 -26.45 -14.89
CA GLN A 8 0.94 -26.03 -16.15
C GLN A 8 -0.02 -25.72 -17.28
N THR A 9 -1.34 -25.89 -17.07
CA THR A 9 -2.34 -25.63 -18.11
C THR A 9 -2.39 -24.14 -18.45
N ASN A 10 -2.30 -23.81 -19.74
CA ASN A 10 -2.35 -22.46 -20.24
C ASN A 10 -3.72 -21.82 -19.94
N ILE A 11 -3.75 -20.64 -19.33
CA ILE A 11 -4.99 -19.97 -18.90
C ILE A 11 -5.90 -19.66 -20.10
N LYS A 12 -5.33 -19.22 -21.23
CA LYS A 12 -6.10 -18.87 -22.41
C LYS A 12 -6.78 -20.08 -23.02
N GLU A 13 -6.06 -21.20 -23.13
CA GLU A 13 -6.61 -22.46 -23.64
C GLU A 13 -7.66 -23.04 -22.72
N LEU A 14 -7.42 -22.94 -21.41
CA LEU A 14 -8.35 -23.36 -20.38
C LEU A 14 -9.67 -22.58 -20.47
N VAL A 15 -9.63 -21.25 -20.54
CA VAL A 15 -10.83 -20.40 -20.64
C VAL A 15 -11.56 -20.61 -21.95
N ALA A 16 -10.85 -20.86 -23.06
CA ALA A 16 -11.44 -21.14 -24.36
C ALA A 16 -12.23 -22.45 -24.38
N GLN A 17 -11.75 -23.49 -23.68
CA GLN A 17 -12.41 -24.81 -23.62
C GLN A 17 -13.38 -24.94 -22.43
N LEU A 18 -13.18 -24.15 -21.37
CA LEU A 18 -14.02 -24.14 -20.18
C LEU A 18 -14.35 -22.69 -19.79
N PRO A 19 -15.39 -22.06 -20.38
CA PRO A 19 -15.69 -20.63 -20.14
C PRO A 19 -15.92 -20.27 -18.67
N ILE A 20 -16.43 -21.19 -17.85
CA ILE A 20 -16.61 -20.99 -16.40
C ILE A 20 -15.27 -20.81 -15.66
N ALA A 21 -14.15 -21.26 -16.24
CA ALA A 21 -12.83 -21.07 -15.66
C ALA A 21 -12.48 -19.60 -15.48
N ALA A 22 -12.95 -18.71 -16.36
CA ALA A 22 -12.75 -17.26 -16.22
C ALA A 22 -13.38 -16.72 -14.93
N GLN A 23 -14.57 -17.19 -14.58
CA GLN A 23 -15.27 -16.78 -13.36
C GLN A 23 -14.58 -17.34 -12.12
N VAL A 24 -14.10 -18.60 -12.17
CA VAL A 24 -13.33 -19.20 -11.06
C VAL A 24 -12.04 -18.42 -10.83
N LEU A 25 -11.27 -18.15 -11.89
CA LEU A 25 -10.02 -17.39 -11.78
C LEU A 25 -10.27 -15.98 -11.24
N THR A 26 -11.31 -15.29 -11.71
CA THR A 26 -11.72 -13.97 -11.18
C THR A 26 -12.09 -14.05 -9.69
N ALA A 27 -12.76 -15.12 -9.25
CA ALA A 27 -13.13 -15.32 -7.85
C ALA A 27 -11.91 -15.54 -6.93
N PHE A 28 -10.75 -15.94 -7.47
CA PHE A 28 -9.46 -15.97 -6.79
C PHE A 28 -8.67 -14.65 -6.93
N GLY A 29 -9.20 -13.63 -7.63
CA GLY A 29 -8.51 -12.38 -7.90
C GLY A 29 -7.59 -12.41 -9.14
N LEU A 30 -7.66 -13.48 -9.93
CA LEU A 30 -6.94 -13.61 -11.19
C LEU A 30 -7.77 -13.02 -12.32
N GLY A 31 -7.82 -11.69 -12.43
CA GLY A 31 -8.61 -10.96 -13.45
C GLY A 31 -8.09 -11.06 -14.89
N CYS A 32 -7.62 -12.22 -15.30
CA CYS A 32 -6.87 -12.43 -16.55
C CYS A 32 -7.71 -12.45 -17.83
N SER A 33 -9.02 -12.25 -17.80
CA SER A 33 -9.87 -12.40 -19.00
C SER A 33 -9.72 -11.29 -20.06
N GLY A 34 -8.97 -10.21 -19.76
CA GLY A 34 -8.75 -9.07 -20.68
C GLY A 34 -7.30 -8.65 -20.87
N CYS A 35 -6.35 -9.25 -20.16
CA CYS A 35 -4.96 -8.83 -20.19
C CYS A 35 -4.16 -9.52 -21.30
N GLY A 36 -3.38 -8.75 -22.08
CA GLY A 36 -2.53 -9.28 -23.15
C GLY A 36 -1.46 -10.28 -22.68
N VAL A 37 -1.18 -10.34 -21.38
CA VAL A 37 -0.18 -11.23 -20.74
C VAL A 37 -0.71 -12.65 -20.58
N SER A 38 -2.02 -12.84 -20.42
CA SER A 38 -2.67 -14.17 -20.27
C SER A 38 -2.49 -15.12 -21.44
N LYS A 39 -1.95 -14.63 -22.56
CA LYS A 39 -1.67 -15.47 -23.74
C LYS A 39 -0.56 -16.50 -23.50
N TYR A 40 0.34 -16.24 -22.56
CA TYR A 40 1.57 -17.02 -22.36
C TYR A 40 1.67 -17.63 -20.95
N GLU A 41 0.77 -17.30 -20.02
CA GLU A 41 0.82 -17.75 -18.64
C GLU A 41 0.01 -19.03 -18.42
N ASN A 42 0.55 -19.93 -17.61
CA ASN A 42 -0.18 -21.09 -17.07
C ASN A 42 -0.77 -20.76 -15.69
N VAL A 43 -1.64 -21.66 -15.17
CA VAL A 43 -2.32 -21.47 -13.88
C VAL A 43 -1.32 -21.27 -12.73
N GLU A 44 -0.20 -22.01 -12.74
CA GLU A 44 0.84 -21.88 -11.71
C GLU A 44 1.54 -20.52 -11.76
N GLN A 45 1.87 -20.04 -12.93
CA GLN A 45 2.50 -18.72 -13.12
C GLN A 45 1.55 -17.60 -12.70
N GLY A 46 0.29 -17.67 -13.13
CA GLY A 46 -0.74 -16.72 -12.69
C GLY A 46 -0.94 -16.74 -11.18
N ALA A 47 -1.05 -17.92 -10.55
CA ALA A 47 -1.16 -18.04 -9.11
C ALA A 47 0.06 -17.46 -8.38
N LYS A 48 1.28 -17.77 -8.83
CA LYS A 48 2.52 -17.24 -8.25
C LYS A 48 2.64 -15.73 -8.39
N ALA A 49 2.28 -15.18 -9.55
CA ALA A 49 2.29 -13.73 -9.78
C ALA A 49 1.35 -12.97 -8.82
N HIS A 50 0.26 -13.64 -8.39
CA HIS A 50 -0.70 -13.10 -7.43
C HIS A 50 -0.48 -13.60 -5.99
N GLY A 51 0.62 -14.30 -5.70
CA GLY A 51 0.97 -14.81 -4.37
C GLY A 51 0.00 -15.89 -3.85
N LEU A 52 -0.76 -16.55 -4.73
CA LEU A 52 -1.76 -17.56 -4.37
C LEU A 52 -1.18 -18.97 -4.41
N ARG A 53 -1.77 -19.87 -3.62
CA ARG A 53 -1.47 -21.30 -3.74
C ARG A 53 -2.18 -21.84 -4.97
N VAL A 54 -1.48 -22.65 -5.76
CA VAL A 54 -1.99 -23.17 -7.02
C VAL A 54 -3.00 -24.29 -6.83
N GLU A 55 -2.84 -25.12 -5.79
CA GLU A 55 -3.68 -26.29 -5.53
C GLU A 55 -5.17 -25.92 -5.34
N PRO A 56 -5.55 -24.95 -4.50
CA PRO A 56 -6.95 -24.56 -4.35
C PRO A 56 -7.59 -24.05 -5.66
N ILE A 57 -6.80 -23.42 -6.52
CA ILE A 57 -7.28 -22.90 -7.81
C ILE A 57 -7.54 -24.08 -8.76
N VAL A 58 -6.61 -25.04 -8.84
CA VAL A 58 -6.77 -26.24 -9.67
C VAL A 58 -7.97 -27.08 -9.20
N ASP A 59 -8.14 -27.23 -7.90
CA ASP A 59 -9.26 -27.99 -7.33
C ASP A 59 -10.61 -27.30 -7.61
N ALA A 60 -10.69 -25.99 -7.46
CA ALA A 60 -11.88 -25.22 -7.79
C ALA A 60 -12.22 -25.28 -9.29
N LEU A 61 -11.22 -25.25 -10.17
CA LEU A 61 -11.40 -25.41 -11.62
C LEU A 61 -11.91 -26.80 -11.97
N LYS A 62 -11.39 -27.86 -11.31
CA LYS A 62 -11.87 -29.23 -11.49
C LYS A 62 -13.30 -29.40 -10.99
N GLU A 63 -13.65 -28.78 -9.88
CA GLU A 63 -14.99 -28.79 -9.33
C GLU A 63 -15.98 -28.02 -10.21
N ALA A 64 -15.61 -26.83 -10.69
CA ALA A 64 -16.43 -26.05 -11.62
C ALA A 64 -16.70 -26.80 -12.92
N ARG A 65 -15.74 -27.57 -13.43
CA ARG A 65 -15.95 -28.44 -14.60
C ARG A 65 -16.97 -29.55 -14.33
N ARG A 66 -16.98 -30.13 -13.11
CA ARG A 66 -17.91 -31.19 -12.74
C ARG A 66 -19.32 -30.69 -12.46
N SER A 67 -19.44 -29.56 -11.76
CA SER A 67 -20.71 -29.01 -11.29
C SER A 67 -21.37 -28.04 -12.27
N GLY A 68 -20.62 -27.48 -13.24
CA GLY A 68 -21.09 -26.43 -14.13
C GLY A 68 -21.33 -25.07 -13.42
N SER A 69 -20.89 -24.92 -12.16
CA SER A 69 -21.07 -23.72 -11.36
C SER A 69 -19.77 -23.33 -10.66
N VAL A 70 -19.61 -22.02 -10.33
CA VAL A 70 -18.45 -21.56 -9.58
C VAL A 70 -18.56 -22.06 -8.14
N PRO A 71 -17.60 -22.86 -7.65
CA PRO A 71 -17.66 -23.38 -6.29
C PRO A 71 -17.52 -22.22 -5.28
N LYS A 72 -18.08 -22.41 -4.08
CA LYS A 72 -17.93 -21.46 -2.98
C LYS A 72 -16.49 -21.50 -2.47
N ILE A 73 -15.68 -20.52 -2.89
CA ILE A 73 -14.27 -20.46 -2.53
C ILE A 73 -14.15 -20.01 -1.07
N ALA A 74 -13.59 -20.87 -0.23
CA ALA A 74 -13.33 -20.54 1.17
C ALA A 74 -12.37 -19.33 1.26
N GLU A 75 -12.60 -18.43 2.22
CA GLU A 75 -11.74 -17.24 2.45
C GLU A 75 -10.27 -17.61 2.65
N GLU A 76 -9.99 -18.78 3.25
CA GLU A 76 -8.64 -19.31 3.44
C GLU A 76 -7.92 -19.65 2.11
N SER A 77 -8.68 -20.03 1.08
CA SER A 77 -8.13 -20.35 -0.24
C SER A 77 -7.75 -19.12 -1.06
N ARG A 78 -8.23 -17.95 -0.65
CA ARG A 78 -7.88 -16.63 -1.23
C ARG A 78 -6.68 -15.98 -0.53
N ARG A 79 -6.20 -16.58 0.57
CA ARG A 79 -5.00 -16.06 1.25
C ARG A 79 -3.77 -16.34 0.41
N PRO A 80 -2.85 -15.36 0.30
CA PRO A 80 -1.53 -15.61 -0.26
C PRO A 80 -0.90 -16.83 0.40
N ALA A 81 -0.15 -17.64 -0.36
CA ALA A 81 0.55 -18.79 0.17
C ALA A 81 1.35 -18.37 1.40
N ALA A 82 1.01 -18.92 2.57
CA ALA A 82 1.80 -18.72 3.77
C ALA A 82 3.22 -19.19 3.44
N ARG A 83 4.17 -18.26 3.40
CA ARG A 83 5.58 -18.58 3.20
C ARG A 83 5.99 -19.51 4.36
N ALA A 84 6.60 -20.65 4.03
CA ALA A 84 7.26 -21.45 5.05
C ALA A 84 8.16 -20.51 5.88
N PRO A 85 8.23 -20.65 7.23
CA PRO A 85 9.08 -19.83 8.07
C PRO A 85 10.52 -20.03 7.61
N GLY A 86 10.93 -19.20 6.65
CA GLY A 86 12.31 -19.11 6.21
C GLY A 86 13.09 -18.40 7.29
N ALA A 87 14.26 -18.93 7.62
CA ALA A 87 15.17 -18.37 8.59
C ALA A 87 15.29 -16.85 8.40
N PHE A 88 14.85 -16.10 9.40
CA PHE A 88 14.86 -14.66 9.44
C PHE A 88 16.31 -14.18 9.55
N SER A 89 16.91 -13.83 8.44
CA SER A 89 18.10 -12.97 8.47
C SER A 89 17.56 -11.54 8.61
N GLY A 90 17.78 -10.87 9.71
CA GLY A 90 17.21 -9.57 10.10
C GLY A 90 17.49 -8.37 9.17
N ARG A 91 17.21 -8.51 7.91
CA ARG A 91 17.21 -7.48 6.90
C ARG A 91 15.90 -7.56 6.12
N THR A 92 14.93 -6.80 6.58
CA THR A 92 13.76 -6.44 5.77
C THR A 92 14.26 -5.73 4.51
N LYS A 93 14.13 -6.39 3.37
CA LYS A 93 14.56 -5.81 2.09
C LYS A 93 13.36 -5.13 1.45
N PHE A 94 13.17 -3.87 1.77
CA PHE A 94 12.33 -3.00 0.96
C PHE A 94 13.20 -2.41 -0.16
N ALA A 95 12.75 -2.53 -1.41
CA ALA A 95 13.45 -1.86 -2.50
C ALA A 95 13.35 -0.35 -2.34
N HIS A 96 12.14 0.14 -2.00
CA HIS A 96 11.88 1.56 -1.78
C HIS A 96 11.06 1.78 -0.51
N THR A 97 11.42 2.79 0.29
CA THR A 97 10.67 3.25 1.46
C THR A 97 10.27 4.71 1.25
N ILE A 98 8.96 4.96 1.15
CA ILE A 98 8.39 6.25 0.76
C ILE A 98 7.44 6.77 1.84
N PRO A 99 7.90 7.67 2.71
CA PRO A 99 7.01 8.40 3.61
C PRO A 99 6.08 9.35 2.85
N ILE A 100 4.82 9.38 3.30
CA ILE A 100 3.81 10.33 2.86
C ILE A 100 3.58 11.31 4.01
N MET A 101 3.81 12.59 3.75
CA MET A 101 3.81 13.65 4.75
C MET A 101 2.83 14.75 4.38
N SER A 102 2.24 15.38 5.40
CA SER A 102 1.43 16.58 5.22
C SER A 102 1.80 17.64 6.26
N GLY A 103 1.67 18.90 5.89
CA GLY A 103 1.96 20.01 6.79
C GLY A 103 0.91 20.19 7.91
N LYS A 104 -0.31 19.68 7.72
CA LYS A 104 -1.42 19.73 8.69
C LYS A 104 -2.31 18.52 8.58
N GLY A 105 -3.15 18.30 9.61
CA GLY A 105 -4.21 17.27 9.59
C GLY A 105 -5.36 17.60 8.64
N GLY A 106 -6.11 16.56 8.23
CA GLY A 106 -7.34 16.73 7.44
C GLY A 106 -7.15 17.01 5.96
N VAL A 107 -5.94 16.92 5.40
CA VAL A 107 -5.69 17.10 3.96
C VAL A 107 -5.92 15.82 3.14
N GLY A 108 -6.28 14.71 3.80
CA GLY A 108 -6.48 13.41 3.14
C GLY A 108 -5.19 12.65 2.83
N LYS A 109 -4.14 12.84 3.63
CA LYS A 109 -2.85 12.16 3.50
C LYS A 109 -3.00 10.63 3.39
N SER A 110 -3.72 10.02 4.32
CA SER A 110 -3.95 8.57 4.37
C SER A 110 -4.75 8.06 3.16
N LEU A 111 -5.71 8.84 2.66
CA LEU A 111 -6.39 8.53 1.39
C LEU A 111 -5.40 8.50 0.23
N VAL A 112 -4.53 9.52 0.12
CA VAL A 112 -3.49 9.55 -0.93
C VAL A 112 -2.52 8.38 -0.79
N THR A 113 -2.14 8.00 0.44
CA THR A 113 -1.33 6.81 0.71
C THR A 113 -2.01 5.55 0.18
N ALA A 114 -3.31 5.39 0.45
CA ALA A 114 -4.09 4.24 -0.03
C ALA A 114 -4.20 4.22 -1.56
N LEU A 115 -4.51 5.36 -2.19
CA LEU A 115 -4.60 5.47 -3.65
C LEU A 115 -3.28 5.13 -4.34
N LEU A 116 -2.17 5.60 -3.79
CA LEU A 116 -0.83 5.29 -4.28
C LEU A 116 -0.51 3.80 -4.15
N ALA A 117 -0.86 3.18 -3.01
CA ALA A 117 -0.69 1.75 -2.80
C ALA A 117 -1.51 0.92 -3.79
N VAL A 118 -2.77 1.29 -4.03
CA VAL A 118 -3.65 0.65 -5.02
C VAL A 118 -3.06 0.76 -6.43
N GLY A 119 -2.59 1.96 -6.83
CA GLY A 119 -1.97 2.18 -8.13
C GLY A 119 -0.70 1.33 -8.33
N LEU A 120 0.17 1.27 -7.33
CA LEU A 120 1.36 0.40 -7.37
C LEU A 120 0.98 -1.08 -7.47
N ARG A 121 -0.04 -1.52 -6.72
CA ARG A 121 -0.55 -2.90 -6.80
C ARG A 121 -1.12 -3.26 -8.17
N ARG A 122 -1.85 -2.34 -8.82
CA ARG A 122 -2.34 -2.52 -10.20
C ARG A 122 -1.20 -2.73 -11.20
N LYS A 123 -0.04 -2.14 -10.92
CA LYS A 123 1.20 -2.32 -11.70
C LYS A 123 2.03 -3.53 -11.26
N ASN A 124 1.45 -4.43 -10.44
CA ASN A 124 2.05 -5.67 -9.95
C ASN A 124 3.24 -5.50 -9.00
N TYR A 125 3.44 -4.33 -8.40
CA TYR A 125 4.43 -4.16 -7.34
C TYR A 125 3.90 -4.75 -6.03
N ARG A 126 4.80 -5.31 -5.22
CA ARG A 126 4.51 -5.77 -3.86
C ARG A 126 4.60 -4.55 -2.93
N VAL A 127 3.50 -4.27 -2.24
CA VAL A 127 3.33 -3.03 -1.48
C VAL A 127 3.01 -3.32 -0.02
N GLY A 128 3.72 -2.65 0.88
CA GLY A 128 3.38 -2.58 2.29
C GLY A 128 3.05 -1.15 2.72
N ILE A 129 2.26 -1.01 3.78
CA ILE A 129 1.94 0.27 4.40
C ILE A 129 2.20 0.18 5.90
N ILE A 130 2.98 1.12 6.44
CA ILE A 130 3.02 1.41 7.86
C ILE A 130 2.13 2.63 8.11
N ASP A 131 1.06 2.45 8.88
CA ASP A 131 0.27 3.55 9.42
C ASP A 131 0.97 4.07 10.69
N ALA A 132 1.71 5.14 10.51
CA ALA A 132 2.49 5.78 11.55
C ALA A 132 1.72 6.91 12.27
N ASP A 133 0.50 7.21 11.86
CA ASP A 133 -0.40 8.13 12.57
C ASP A 133 -1.10 7.40 13.73
N ILE A 134 -0.34 7.13 14.79
CA ILE A 134 -0.80 6.35 15.96
C ILE A 134 -1.97 7.04 16.68
N THR A 135 -2.09 8.35 16.55
CA THR A 135 -3.12 9.14 17.23
C THR A 135 -4.47 9.14 16.50
N GLY A 136 -4.46 8.91 15.21
CA GLY A 136 -5.65 8.87 14.36
C GLY A 136 -5.49 7.88 13.20
N PRO A 137 -5.16 6.60 13.51
CA PRO A 137 -4.86 5.64 12.47
C PRO A 137 -6.08 5.38 11.61
N SER A 138 -5.92 5.55 10.30
CA SER A 138 -7.01 5.49 9.34
C SER A 138 -6.80 4.46 8.22
N ILE A 139 -5.58 4.02 7.98
CA ILE A 139 -5.26 3.07 6.91
C ILE A 139 -6.04 1.76 7.02
N PRO A 140 -6.12 1.08 8.18
CA PRO A 140 -6.90 -0.15 8.29
C PRO A 140 -8.36 0.03 7.90
N ARG A 141 -8.97 1.16 8.28
CA ARG A 141 -10.36 1.48 7.97
C ARG A 141 -10.60 1.64 6.48
N LEU A 142 -9.70 2.31 5.76
CA LEU A 142 -9.79 2.50 4.31
C LEU A 142 -9.80 1.16 3.54
N PHE A 143 -9.14 0.14 4.08
CA PHE A 143 -9.04 -1.21 3.50
C PHE A 143 -9.97 -2.24 4.13
N GLY A 144 -10.83 -1.86 5.07
CA GLY A 144 -11.76 -2.76 5.76
C GLY A 144 -11.05 -3.81 6.63
N LEU A 145 -9.91 -3.46 7.21
CA LEU A 145 -9.15 -4.33 8.10
C LEU A 145 -9.57 -4.10 9.55
N HIS A 146 -10.35 -5.03 10.10
CA HIS A 146 -10.90 -4.93 11.46
C HIS A 146 -10.32 -5.98 12.43
N ARG A 147 -9.59 -6.98 11.92
CA ARG A 147 -9.01 -8.03 12.77
C ARG A 147 -7.67 -7.60 13.31
N PRO A 148 -7.37 -7.89 14.60
CA PRO A 148 -6.04 -7.67 15.15
C PRO A 148 -4.96 -8.37 14.34
N MET A 149 -3.77 -7.80 14.35
CA MET A 149 -2.59 -8.46 13.76
C MET A 149 -2.29 -9.75 14.51
N LEU A 150 -1.88 -10.78 13.79
CA LEU A 150 -1.40 -12.01 14.40
C LEU A 150 -0.03 -11.75 15.03
N ILE A 151 0.09 -12.06 16.33
CA ILE A 151 1.34 -11.98 17.08
C ILE A 151 1.64 -13.36 17.62
N GLU A 152 2.78 -13.89 17.24
CA GLU A 152 3.28 -15.18 17.70
C GLU A 152 4.56 -15.00 18.52
N ALA A 153 4.92 -15.99 19.33
CA ALA A 153 6.21 -16.01 20.02
C ALA A 153 7.29 -16.54 19.08
N ASP A 154 8.39 -15.80 18.91
CA ASP A 154 9.55 -16.32 18.17
C ASP A 154 10.13 -17.51 18.92
N PRO A 155 10.17 -18.73 18.33
CA PRO A 155 10.68 -19.91 19.02
C PRO A 155 12.21 -19.87 19.24
N VAL A 156 12.92 -18.97 18.57
CA VAL A 156 14.38 -18.92 18.55
C VAL A 156 14.93 -17.68 19.23
N LYS A 157 14.25 -16.52 19.08
CA LYS A 157 14.74 -15.24 19.59
C LYS A 157 14.09 -14.91 20.93
N THR A 158 14.93 -14.50 21.88
CA THR A 158 14.47 -14.01 23.17
C THR A 158 14.88 -12.55 23.39
N THR A 159 14.09 -11.83 24.18
CA THR A 159 14.42 -10.49 24.68
C THR A 159 15.59 -10.57 25.64
N PRO A 160 16.27 -9.45 25.99
CA PRO A 160 17.30 -9.43 27.04
C PRO A 160 16.83 -9.98 28.38
N GLN A 161 15.51 -9.99 28.63
CA GLN A 161 14.88 -10.54 29.84
C GLN A 161 14.52 -12.03 29.70
N GLY A 162 14.92 -12.71 28.60
CA GLY A 162 14.71 -14.14 28.36
C GLY A 162 13.31 -14.51 27.90
N GLN A 163 12.45 -13.55 27.59
CA GLN A 163 11.11 -13.83 27.04
C GLN A 163 11.17 -13.97 25.50
N PRO A 164 10.34 -14.83 24.87
CA PRO A 164 10.25 -14.90 23.43
C PRO A 164 9.98 -13.53 22.80
N GLN A 165 10.68 -13.19 21.71
CA GLN A 165 10.38 -11.97 20.98
C GLN A 165 9.04 -12.14 20.23
N PRO A 166 8.20 -11.09 20.17
CA PRO A 166 6.98 -11.15 19.38
C PRO A 166 7.30 -11.14 17.88
N LEU A 167 6.73 -12.11 17.15
CA LEU A 167 6.67 -12.13 15.69
C LEU A 167 5.35 -11.49 15.27
N MET A 168 5.43 -10.35 14.60
CA MET A 168 4.26 -9.62 14.13
C MET A 168 4.02 -9.90 12.65
N HIS A 169 2.84 -10.38 12.31
CA HIS A 169 2.43 -10.59 10.92
C HIS A 169 1.64 -9.38 10.44
N PRO A 170 1.93 -8.82 9.24
CA PRO A 170 1.13 -7.75 8.71
C PRO A 170 -0.29 -8.25 8.40
N ALA A 171 -1.29 -7.38 8.55
CA ALA A 171 -2.60 -7.63 7.99
C ALA A 171 -2.52 -7.52 6.47
N VAL A 172 -3.27 -8.36 5.76
CA VAL A 172 -3.22 -8.40 4.29
C VAL A 172 -4.57 -8.02 3.73
N THR A 173 -4.60 -7.06 2.82
CA THR A 173 -5.80 -6.57 2.16
C THR A 173 -6.24 -7.54 1.04
N ARG A 174 -7.40 -7.28 0.42
CA ARG A 174 -7.93 -8.10 -0.67
C ARG A 174 -7.01 -8.14 -1.89
N SER A 175 -6.34 -7.04 -2.21
CA SER A 175 -5.36 -6.95 -3.30
C SER A 175 -3.92 -7.30 -2.88
N ALA A 176 -3.75 -7.94 -1.72
CA ALA A 176 -2.46 -8.35 -1.17
C ALA A 176 -1.50 -7.18 -0.85
N ILE A 177 -2.03 -6.05 -0.37
CA ILE A 177 -1.23 -5.02 0.29
C ILE A 177 -1.03 -5.43 1.74
N GLU A 178 0.19 -5.42 2.23
CA GLU A 178 0.53 -5.70 3.62
C GLU A 178 0.41 -4.43 4.46
N VAL A 179 -0.35 -4.47 5.56
CA VAL A 179 -0.64 -3.29 6.38
C VAL A 179 -0.28 -3.55 7.84
N VAL A 180 0.41 -2.58 8.44
CA VAL A 180 0.67 -2.54 9.87
C VAL A 180 0.23 -1.21 10.43
N SER A 181 -0.55 -1.24 11.52
CA SER A 181 -1.04 -0.06 12.21
C SER A 181 -1.15 -0.33 13.70
N ALA A 182 -0.97 0.68 14.52
CA ALA A 182 -1.11 0.58 15.97
C ALA A 182 -2.50 0.10 16.38
N ASN A 183 -3.56 0.46 15.66
CA ASN A 183 -4.93 0.00 15.92
C ASN A 183 -5.08 -1.51 15.76
N LEU A 184 -4.42 -2.09 14.77
CA LEU A 184 -4.44 -3.54 14.55
C LEU A 184 -3.62 -4.29 15.61
N PHE A 185 -2.68 -3.61 16.27
CA PHE A 185 -1.88 -4.17 17.34
C PHE A 185 -2.65 -4.21 18.67
N ILE A 186 -3.42 -3.16 18.99
CA ILE A 186 -4.09 -3.00 20.29
C ILE A 186 -5.44 -3.72 20.31
N GLY A 187 -6.02 -4.01 19.15
CA GLY A 187 -7.32 -4.70 19.01
C GLY A 187 -8.54 -3.93 19.56
N GLN A 188 -8.38 -2.64 19.88
CA GLN A 188 -9.45 -1.77 20.38
C GLN A 188 -9.33 -0.39 19.74
N GLU A 189 -10.23 -0.10 18.81
CA GLU A 189 -10.26 1.18 18.07
C GLU A 189 -10.51 2.40 18.97
N ASP A 190 -11.16 2.22 20.14
CA ASP A 190 -11.64 3.32 21.00
C ASP A 190 -10.71 3.68 22.17
N LYS A 191 -9.58 3.01 22.35
CA LYS A 191 -8.64 3.37 23.41
C LYS A 191 -7.69 4.47 22.99
N ALA A 192 -7.95 5.69 23.41
CA ALA A 192 -6.98 6.79 23.34
C ALA A 192 -5.75 6.45 24.22
N MET A 193 -4.64 6.10 23.59
CA MET A 193 -3.35 5.98 24.27
C MET A 193 -2.56 7.27 24.11
N ILE A 194 -2.04 7.79 25.22
CA ILE A 194 -1.18 8.98 25.18
C ILE A 194 0.23 8.54 24.78
N TRP A 195 0.54 8.69 23.50
CA TRP A 195 1.85 8.40 22.97
C TRP A 195 2.73 9.66 22.97
N ARG A 196 3.91 9.57 23.57
CA ARG A 196 4.93 10.64 23.47
C ARG A 196 5.85 10.37 22.28
N GLY A 197 6.35 11.42 21.61
CA GLY A 197 7.15 11.33 20.39
C GLY A 197 8.22 10.22 20.35
N PRO A 198 9.07 10.04 21.39
CA PRO A 198 10.07 8.97 21.41
C PRO A 198 9.46 7.54 21.39
N ILE A 199 8.31 7.36 22.00
CA ILE A 199 7.60 6.06 22.01
C ILE A 199 7.04 5.76 20.63
N VAL A 200 6.45 6.76 19.96
CA VAL A 200 5.96 6.65 18.57
C VAL A 200 7.06 6.17 17.64
N ALA A 201 8.22 6.82 17.69
CA ALA A 201 9.36 6.44 16.86
C ALA A 201 9.87 5.02 17.13
N SER A 202 9.87 4.61 18.42
CA SER A 202 10.25 3.24 18.79
C SER A 202 9.30 2.20 18.21
N VAL A 203 7.99 2.44 18.29
CA VAL A 203 6.97 1.54 17.74
C VAL A 203 7.07 1.45 16.22
N ILE A 204 7.24 2.58 15.53
CA ILE A 204 7.39 2.58 14.07
C ILE A 204 8.66 1.86 13.63
N ARG A 205 9.76 2.03 14.38
CA ARG A 205 10.98 1.25 14.15
C ARG A 205 10.73 -0.26 14.33
N GLN A 206 9.98 -0.65 15.37
CA GLN A 206 9.60 -2.04 15.57
C GLN A 206 8.74 -2.56 14.40
N PHE A 207 7.80 -1.78 13.91
CA PHE A 207 7.01 -2.14 12.72
C PHE A 207 7.89 -2.31 11.49
N TYR A 208 8.89 -1.47 11.33
CA TYR A 208 9.84 -1.54 10.22
C TYR A 208 10.78 -2.76 10.31
N GLU A 209 11.30 -3.08 11.50
CA GLU A 209 12.36 -4.06 11.71
C GLU A 209 11.85 -5.45 12.11
N GLN A 210 10.76 -5.54 12.88
CA GLN A 210 10.31 -6.77 13.55
C GLN A 210 9.08 -7.42 12.91
N VAL A 211 8.37 -6.71 12.05
CA VAL A 211 7.25 -7.30 11.31
C VAL A 211 7.77 -8.23 10.23
N LEU A 212 7.08 -9.36 10.08
CA LEU A 212 7.38 -10.38 9.06
C LEU A 212 6.84 -9.96 7.69
N TRP A 213 7.38 -8.86 7.18
CA TRP A 213 7.08 -8.42 5.82
C TRP A 213 7.53 -9.46 4.78
N SER A 214 6.79 -9.62 3.71
CA SER A 214 7.29 -10.30 2.52
C SER A 214 8.42 -9.47 1.86
N GLU A 215 9.01 -9.96 0.77
CA GLU A 215 9.88 -9.09 -0.03
C GLU A 215 9.02 -8.03 -0.70
N LEU A 216 9.12 -6.78 -0.29
CA LEU A 216 8.34 -5.67 -0.82
C LEU A 216 9.16 -4.83 -1.79
N ASP A 217 8.51 -4.41 -2.88
CA ASP A 217 9.07 -3.44 -3.80
C ASP A 217 8.92 -2.04 -3.23
N PHE A 218 7.76 -1.76 -2.57
CA PHE A 218 7.47 -0.48 -1.93
C PHE A 218 6.95 -0.65 -0.51
N LEU A 219 7.53 0.11 0.41
CA LEU A 219 6.97 0.35 1.73
C LEU A 219 6.54 1.82 1.81
N LEU A 220 5.24 2.07 1.89
CA LEU A 220 4.68 3.38 2.12
C LEU A 220 4.55 3.63 3.62
N VAL A 221 4.91 4.82 4.09
CA VAL A 221 4.80 5.18 5.51
C VAL A 221 3.88 6.37 5.66
N ASP A 222 2.67 6.15 6.15
CA ASP A 222 1.69 7.20 6.39
C ASP A 222 2.03 7.94 7.70
N LEU A 223 2.72 9.09 7.59
CA LEU A 223 3.25 9.81 8.75
C LEU A 223 2.16 10.52 9.55
N PRO A 224 2.38 10.81 10.84
CA PRO A 224 1.53 11.75 11.57
C PRO A 224 1.49 13.12 10.88
N PRO A 225 0.38 13.86 11.00
CA PRO A 225 0.28 15.19 10.39
C PRO A 225 1.20 16.21 11.05
N GLY A 226 1.58 17.23 10.28
CA GLY A 226 2.38 18.35 10.76
C GLY A 226 3.88 18.18 10.58
N THR A 227 4.62 19.11 11.19
CA THR A 227 6.08 19.20 11.12
C THR A 227 6.71 19.13 12.53
N SER A 228 6.03 18.44 13.44
CA SER A 228 6.47 18.22 14.83
C SER A 228 7.59 17.17 14.93
N ASP A 229 8.02 16.89 16.15
CA ASP A 229 9.07 15.91 16.42
C ASP A 229 8.74 14.49 15.96
N ALA A 230 7.44 14.09 15.95
CA ALA A 230 7.05 12.73 15.61
C ALA A 230 7.37 12.38 14.14
N PRO A 231 6.89 13.12 13.11
CA PRO A 231 7.30 12.88 11.73
C PRO A 231 8.81 12.94 11.53
N LEU A 232 9.48 13.93 12.15
CA LEU A 232 10.94 14.09 12.06
C LEU A 232 11.68 12.85 12.56
N THR A 233 11.30 12.36 13.74
CA THR A 233 11.94 11.21 14.36
C THR A 233 11.75 9.95 13.51
N VAL A 234 10.58 9.78 12.88
CA VAL A 234 10.33 8.67 11.94
C VAL A 234 11.23 8.81 10.72
N LEU A 235 11.28 9.98 10.10
CA LEU A 235 12.12 10.23 8.91
C LEU A 235 13.62 9.98 9.18
N GLN A 236 14.08 10.28 10.40
CA GLN A 236 15.46 10.03 10.82
C GLN A 236 15.74 8.55 11.13
N SER A 237 14.71 7.80 11.53
CA SER A 237 14.85 6.42 11.98
C SER A 237 14.82 5.40 10.83
N LEU A 238 14.29 5.78 9.66
CA LEU A 238 14.11 4.89 8.53
C LEU A 238 15.07 5.22 7.37
N ASN A 239 15.46 4.20 6.63
CA ASN A 239 16.21 4.39 5.39
C ASN A 239 15.24 4.70 4.24
N ILE A 240 14.93 5.99 4.05
CA ILE A 240 13.94 6.46 3.06
C ILE A 240 14.61 6.89 1.75
N ASP A 241 13.88 6.76 0.64
CA ASP A 241 14.31 7.20 -0.70
C ASP A 241 14.02 8.68 -0.93
N GLY A 242 12.92 9.16 -0.41
CA GLY A 242 12.44 10.53 -0.48
C GLY A 242 11.02 10.59 0.06
N VAL A 243 10.39 11.74 0.02
CA VAL A 243 9.09 12.01 0.65
C VAL A 243 8.08 12.49 -0.38
N VAL A 244 6.84 12.01 -0.32
CA VAL A 244 5.70 12.59 -1.05
C VAL A 244 4.96 13.55 -0.13
N LEU A 245 4.76 14.79 -0.56
CA LEU A 245 4.02 15.80 0.18
C LEU A 245 2.57 15.87 -0.25
N VAL A 246 1.65 15.85 0.71
CA VAL A 246 0.22 16.02 0.48
C VAL A 246 -0.26 17.35 1.04
N THR A 247 -0.99 18.08 0.23
CA THR A 247 -1.56 19.39 0.57
C THR A 247 -3.00 19.51 0.09
N MET A 248 -3.63 20.66 0.31
CA MET A 248 -4.95 21.03 -0.22
C MET A 248 -4.92 22.53 -0.62
N PRO A 249 -5.90 23.03 -1.44
CA PRO A 249 -5.93 24.40 -1.92
C PRO A 249 -6.20 25.40 -0.78
N GLN A 250 -5.16 25.81 -0.07
CA GLN A 250 -5.23 26.84 0.95
C GLN A 250 -3.91 27.63 1.01
N ALA A 251 -4.01 28.95 1.03
CA ALA A 251 -2.84 29.83 1.09
C ALA A 251 -1.92 29.56 2.29
N LEU A 252 -2.50 29.25 3.46
CA LEU A 252 -1.74 28.87 4.66
C LEU A 252 -0.96 27.55 4.47
N ALA A 253 -1.44 26.65 3.60
CA ALA A 253 -0.75 25.41 3.33
C ALA A 253 0.64 25.65 2.74
N THR A 254 0.81 26.68 1.91
CA THR A 254 2.11 27.03 1.31
C THR A 254 3.18 27.31 2.35
N MET A 255 2.85 28.03 3.43
CA MET A 255 3.81 28.32 4.52
C MET A 255 4.17 27.05 5.30
N ILE A 256 3.17 26.18 5.57
CA ILE A 256 3.39 24.96 6.34
C ILE A 256 4.17 23.93 5.51
N VAL A 257 3.87 23.82 4.21
CA VAL A 257 4.62 22.94 3.30
C VAL A 257 6.06 23.41 3.13
N ARG A 258 6.32 24.73 3.11
CA ARG A 258 7.69 25.27 3.12
C ARG A 258 8.47 24.74 4.33
N LYS A 259 7.86 24.73 5.53
CA LYS A 259 8.51 24.17 6.73
C LYS A 259 8.79 22.67 6.56
N ALA A 260 7.84 21.91 6.02
CA ALA A 260 8.01 20.48 5.75
C ALA A 260 9.12 20.22 4.74
N ALA A 261 9.14 20.94 3.62
CA ALA A 261 10.20 20.84 2.60
C ALA A 261 11.58 21.17 3.16
N ASN A 262 11.70 22.26 3.93
CA ASN A 262 12.96 22.63 4.59
C ASN A 262 13.44 21.53 5.54
N LEU A 263 12.53 20.92 6.30
CA LEU A 263 12.84 19.80 7.19
C LEU A 263 13.40 18.60 6.40
N ILE A 264 12.75 18.23 5.31
CA ILE A 264 13.17 17.11 4.46
C ILE A 264 14.54 17.41 3.83
N HIS A 265 14.77 18.63 3.37
CA HIS A 265 16.05 19.06 2.81
C HIS A 265 17.19 19.05 3.86
N GLN A 266 16.91 19.42 5.12
CA GLN A 266 17.89 19.30 6.21
C GLN A 266 18.31 17.84 6.45
N LEU A 267 17.42 16.87 6.19
CA LEU A 267 17.73 15.45 6.23
C LEU A 267 18.46 14.94 4.97
N LYS A 268 18.79 15.84 4.03
CA LYS A 268 19.41 15.52 2.73
C LYS A 268 18.62 14.46 1.94
N LYS A 269 17.28 14.52 2.04
CA LYS A 269 16.38 13.65 1.30
C LYS A 269 15.59 14.47 0.27
N PRO A 270 15.28 13.92 -0.92
CA PRO A 270 14.47 14.63 -1.89
C PRO A 270 12.99 14.64 -1.49
N VAL A 271 12.27 15.68 -1.88
CA VAL A 271 10.83 15.61 -2.07
C VAL A 271 10.61 15.01 -3.44
N LEU A 272 9.96 13.84 -3.50
CA LEU A 272 9.72 13.13 -4.76
C LEU A 272 8.60 13.78 -5.58
N GLY A 273 7.59 14.30 -4.90
CA GLY A 273 6.49 14.98 -5.54
C GLY A 273 5.47 15.56 -4.56
N VAL A 274 4.58 16.36 -5.12
CA VAL A 274 3.50 17.03 -4.40
C VAL A 274 2.15 16.55 -4.93
N VAL A 275 1.25 16.19 -4.03
CA VAL A 275 -0.14 15.87 -4.34
C VAL A 275 -1.05 16.91 -3.70
N GLU A 276 -1.83 17.62 -4.50
CA GLU A 276 -2.88 18.52 -4.00
C GLU A 276 -4.21 17.76 -4.00
N ASN A 277 -4.67 17.35 -2.83
CA ASN A 277 -5.95 16.69 -2.65
C ASN A 277 -7.09 17.70 -2.44
N MET A 278 -8.32 17.30 -2.73
CA MET A 278 -9.52 18.17 -2.68
C MET A 278 -9.33 19.44 -3.53
N SER A 279 -8.63 19.29 -4.67
CA SER A 279 -8.17 20.42 -5.47
C SER A 279 -9.31 21.15 -6.16
N TYR A 280 -10.34 20.44 -6.57
CA TYR A 280 -11.53 20.95 -7.24
C TYR A 280 -12.68 19.96 -7.15
N PHE A 281 -13.87 20.37 -7.55
CA PHE A 281 -15.04 19.51 -7.71
C PHE A 281 -15.55 19.61 -9.13
N VAL A 282 -15.95 18.50 -9.74
CA VAL A 282 -16.59 18.44 -11.04
C VAL A 282 -18.03 18.03 -10.86
N THR A 283 -18.98 18.87 -11.32
CA THR A 283 -20.41 18.54 -11.21
C THR A 283 -20.77 17.41 -12.17
N PRO A 284 -21.48 16.37 -11.69
CA PRO A 284 -21.79 15.18 -12.51
C PRO A 284 -22.71 15.49 -13.71
N ASP A 285 -23.56 16.51 -13.59
CA ASP A 285 -24.59 16.91 -14.59
C ASP A 285 -24.01 17.70 -15.75
N THR A 286 -23.11 18.66 -15.45
CA THR A 286 -22.60 19.61 -16.44
C THR A 286 -21.13 19.45 -16.76
N GLY A 287 -20.39 18.67 -15.99
CA GLY A 287 -18.94 18.55 -16.09
C GLY A 287 -18.19 19.85 -15.71
N LYS A 288 -18.87 20.83 -15.12
CA LYS A 288 -18.25 22.10 -14.75
C LYS A 288 -17.39 21.94 -13.50
N GLN A 289 -16.17 22.48 -13.59
CA GLN A 289 -15.24 22.49 -12.46
C GLN A 289 -15.50 23.70 -11.54
N TYR A 290 -15.42 23.43 -10.23
CA TYR A 290 -15.48 24.43 -9.17
C TYR A 290 -14.31 24.27 -8.20
N ASP A 291 -13.65 25.37 -7.92
CA ASP A 291 -12.56 25.42 -6.95
C ASP A 291 -13.13 25.73 -5.54
N ILE A 292 -13.73 24.70 -4.91
CA ILE A 292 -14.50 24.82 -3.65
C ILE A 292 -13.69 25.47 -2.53
N PHE A 293 -12.40 25.12 -2.42
CA PHE A 293 -11.48 25.65 -1.41
C PHE A 293 -10.61 26.81 -1.90
N GLY A 294 -10.94 27.39 -3.08
CA GLY A 294 -10.18 28.44 -3.73
C GLY A 294 -9.19 27.93 -4.78
N PRO A 295 -8.36 28.81 -5.34
CA PRO A 295 -7.44 28.46 -6.42
C PRO A 295 -6.41 27.45 -5.98
N SER A 296 -5.93 26.63 -6.92
CA SER A 296 -4.85 25.68 -6.67
C SER A 296 -3.54 26.39 -6.31
N TYR A 297 -2.84 25.83 -5.33
CA TYR A 297 -1.50 26.22 -4.95
C TYR A 297 -0.47 25.13 -5.26
N ALA A 298 -0.87 24.07 -5.96
CA ALA A 298 -0.02 22.90 -6.24
C ALA A 298 1.32 23.30 -6.85
N GLN A 299 1.31 24.18 -7.85
CA GLN A 299 2.53 24.61 -8.55
C GLN A 299 3.46 25.41 -7.63
N GLN A 300 2.92 26.34 -6.85
CA GLN A 300 3.73 27.13 -5.90
C GLN A 300 4.35 26.24 -4.81
N VAL A 301 3.57 25.25 -4.35
CA VAL A 301 4.07 24.27 -3.36
C VAL A 301 5.16 23.41 -3.96
N ALA A 302 5.00 22.95 -5.20
CA ALA A 302 5.96 22.15 -5.94
C ALA A 302 7.28 22.89 -6.15
N GLU A 303 7.23 24.17 -6.53
CA GLU A 303 8.41 25.03 -6.67
C GLU A 303 9.15 25.20 -5.34
N LEU A 304 8.44 25.45 -4.23
CA LEU A 304 9.01 25.55 -2.90
C LEU A 304 9.64 24.24 -2.42
N ALA A 305 9.05 23.11 -2.81
CA ALA A 305 9.54 21.77 -2.47
C ALA A 305 10.62 21.28 -3.44
N GLN A 306 10.90 22.01 -4.52
CA GLN A 306 11.79 21.59 -5.62
C GLN A 306 11.42 20.22 -6.17
N ALA A 307 10.11 19.98 -6.38
CA ALA A 307 9.55 18.69 -6.74
C ALA A 307 8.43 18.86 -7.78
N PRO A 308 8.12 17.83 -8.59
CA PRO A 308 6.99 17.89 -9.51
C PRO A 308 5.64 17.81 -8.79
N VAL A 309 4.58 18.33 -9.42
CA VAL A 309 3.19 18.03 -9.03
C VAL A 309 2.86 16.64 -9.58
N PHE A 310 2.55 15.70 -8.70
CA PHE A 310 2.12 14.35 -9.12
C PHE A 310 0.69 14.34 -9.60
N ALA A 311 -0.19 14.97 -8.82
CA ALA A 311 -1.59 15.04 -9.16
C ALA A 311 -2.30 16.18 -8.44
N ARG A 312 -3.41 16.62 -9.05
CA ARG A 312 -4.48 17.39 -8.41
C ARG A 312 -5.71 16.49 -8.34
N ILE A 313 -6.05 16.06 -7.13
CA ILE A 313 -7.14 15.09 -6.91
C ILE A 313 -8.44 15.85 -6.65
N PRO A 314 -9.51 15.58 -7.41
CA PRO A 314 -10.81 16.19 -7.16
C PRO A 314 -11.48 15.68 -5.90
N ILE A 315 -12.41 16.48 -5.36
CA ILE A 315 -13.41 16.01 -4.42
C ILE A 315 -14.33 15.05 -5.17
N ASP A 316 -14.45 13.83 -4.68
CA ASP A 316 -15.24 12.77 -5.31
C ASP A 316 -16.01 11.99 -4.24
N PRO A 317 -17.37 12.09 -4.25
CA PRO A 317 -18.22 11.38 -3.30
C PRO A 317 -18.09 9.86 -3.36
N VAL A 318 -17.86 9.28 -4.56
CA VAL A 318 -17.69 7.83 -4.72
C VAL A 318 -16.42 7.35 -4.03
N LYS A 319 -15.37 8.11 -4.18
CA LYS A 319 -14.07 7.85 -3.53
C LYS A 319 -14.18 7.88 -2.01
N LEU A 320 -14.92 8.86 -1.48
CA LEU A 320 -15.17 8.99 -0.04
C LEU A 320 -16.04 7.84 0.48
N LEU A 321 -17.09 7.46 -0.26
CA LEU A 321 -17.96 6.35 0.10
C LEU A 321 -17.17 5.03 0.19
N LEU A 322 -16.38 4.71 -0.83
CA LEU A 322 -15.54 3.50 -0.83
C LEU A 322 -14.52 3.51 0.31
N ALA A 323 -13.95 4.68 0.63
CA ALA A 323 -13.03 4.84 1.74
C ALA A 323 -13.72 4.57 3.09
N ASP A 324 -14.93 5.10 3.30
CA ASP A 324 -15.71 4.90 4.53
C ASP A 324 -16.19 3.47 4.70
N GLU A 325 -16.49 2.78 3.59
CA GLU A 325 -16.90 1.36 3.57
C GLU A 325 -15.71 0.38 3.67
N GLY A 326 -14.47 0.86 3.69
CA GLY A 326 -13.28 0.01 3.70
C GLY A 326 -13.04 -0.73 2.39
N ARG A 327 -13.44 -0.13 1.28
CA ARG A 327 -13.44 -0.72 -0.06
C ARG A 327 -12.61 0.10 -1.05
N ILE A 328 -11.64 0.85 -0.59
CA ILE A 328 -10.84 1.75 -1.43
C ILE A 328 -10.13 1.03 -2.59
N GLU A 329 -9.86 -0.27 -2.44
CA GLU A 329 -9.24 -1.10 -3.48
C GLU A 329 -10.16 -1.32 -4.70
N GLU A 330 -11.46 -1.14 -4.54
CA GLU A 330 -12.47 -1.29 -5.61
C GLU A 330 -12.65 -0.01 -6.44
N LEU A 331 -11.96 1.07 -6.05
CA LEU A 331 -12.03 2.35 -6.78
C LEU A 331 -11.46 2.19 -8.18
N ASP A 332 -12.29 2.37 -9.20
CA ASP A 332 -11.86 2.41 -10.61
C ASP A 332 -11.64 3.87 -11.04
N ASP A 333 -10.47 4.41 -10.74
CA ASP A 333 -10.10 5.79 -11.04
C ASP A 333 -8.66 5.83 -11.57
N PRO A 334 -8.41 6.46 -12.73
CA PRO A 334 -7.08 6.65 -13.32
C PRO A 334 -6.10 7.39 -12.40
N ILE A 335 -6.59 8.07 -11.37
CA ILE A 335 -5.75 8.79 -10.41
C ILE A 335 -4.76 7.86 -9.70
N CYS A 336 -5.16 6.61 -9.43
CA CYS A 336 -4.29 5.62 -8.80
C CYS A 336 -3.07 5.33 -9.69
N ASP A 337 -3.31 5.13 -10.99
CA ASP A 337 -2.25 4.85 -11.95
C ASP A 337 -1.37 6.06 -12.17
N LEU A 338 -1.95 7.26 -12.25
CA LEU A 338 -1.22 8.52 -12.39
C LEU A 338 -0.27 8.74 -11.20
N LEU A 339 -0.74 8.53 -9.97
CA LEU A 339 0.09 8.65 -8.76
C LEU A 339 1.25 7.65 -8.77
N ALA A 340 0.98 6.40 -9.14
CA ALA A 340 2.01 5.37 -9.24
C ALA A 340 3.05 5.71 -10.31
N ASP A 341 2.64 6.11 -11.52
CA ASP A 341 3.56 6.47 -12.62
C ASP A 341 4.42 7.68 -12.25
N SER A 342 3.82 8.69 -11.60
CA SER A 342 4.54 9.87 -11.13
C SER A 342 5.60 9.50 -10.08
N LEU A 343 5.26 8.62 -9.14
CA LEU A 343 6.21 8.14 -8.12
C LEU A 343 7.35 7.35 -8.77
N LEU A 344 7.05 6.42 -9.67
CA LEU A 344 8.05 5.61 -10.37
C LEU A 344 9.02 6.49 -11.17
N SER A 345 8.50 7.50 -11.87
CA SER A 345 9.31 8.47 -12.62
C SER A 345 10.21 9.30 -11.69
N ALA A 346 9.70 9.74 -10.55
CA ALA A 346 10.47 10.51 -9.57
C ALA A 346 11.60 9.67 -8.93
N ILE A 347 11.34 8.40 -8.63
CA ILE A 347 12.37 7.49 -8.10
C ILE A 347 13.47 7.26 -9.14
N ALA A 348 13.11 7.07 -10.41
CA ALA A 348 14.07 6.91 -11.49
C ALA A 348 14.97 8.15 -11.67
N ALA A 349 14.43 9.36 -11.41
CA ALA A 349 15.18 10.61 -11.43
C ALA A 349 16.12 10.79 -10.22
N HIS A 350 15.88 10.08 -9.11
CA HIS A 350 16.67 10.18 -7.87
C HIS A 350 17.22 8.79 -7.47
N PRO A 351 18.10 8.18 -8.28
CA PRO A 351 18.63 6.85 -7.98
C PRO A 351 19.38 6.84 -6.66
N LYS A 352 19.19 5.80 -5.86
CA LYS A 352 20.00 5.58 -4.64
C LYS A 352 21.48 5.51 -5.00
N PRO A 353 22.37 6.12 -4.20
CA PRO A 353 23.79 5.83 -4.32
C PRO A 353 23.99 4.32 -4.23
N LYS A 354 24.71 3.72 -5.17
CA LYS A 354 25.11 2.32 -5.07
C LYS A 354 25.90 2.15 -3.78
N GLU A 355 25.38 1.37 -2.82
CA GLU A 355 26.17 0.97 -1.65
C GLU A 355 27.39 0.21 -2.18
N THR A 356 28.54 0.84 -2.12
CA THR A 356 29.82 0.16 -2.35
C THR A 356 30.03 -0.74 -1.13
N ILE A 357 29.77 -2.04 -1.29
CA ILE A 357 30.11 -3.03 -0.28
C ILE A 357 31.64 -3.00 -0.17
N SER A 358 32.16 -2.27 0.80
CA SER A 358 33.55 -2.41 1.22
C SER A 358 33.66 -3.78 1.89
N ILE A 359 34.15 -4.76 1.15
CA ILE A 359 34.59 -6.02 1.72
C ILE A 359 35.87 -5.66 2.50
N VAL A 360 35.75 -5.60 3.83
CA VAL A 360 36.87 -5.58 4.76
C VAL A 360 36.96 -6.96 5.39
#